data_819d08d80038488391aa6bd6c260bccd
#
_entry.id   819d08d80038488391aa6bd6c260bccd
#
_cell.length_a   1.000
_cell.length_b   1.000
_cell.length_c   1.000
_cell.angle_alpha   90.00
_cell.angle_beta   90.00
_cell.angle_gamma   90.00
#
_symmetry.space_group_name_H-M   'P 1'
#
loop_
_entity.id
_entity.type
_entity.pdbx_description
1 polymer ?
#
loop_
_entity_poly.entity_id
_entity_poly.type
_entity_poly.pdbx_seq_one_letter_code
_entity_poly.pdbx_strand_id
1 'polypeptide(L)'
;MKKVITTLIVFLAMCQLSAQNLFGIVTDDEGKPMEFATVSLRSLPDSAIVEGCITDAKGQFCIERKNAGDFIQISSIGYVTTNLPVSTFASSQTIKMQIEESLLDEIVVSKTLPKTKLLGDAMVTTVAGSILEHSGNSLDVLAKVPGME
;
A
#
# COMPACT_ATOMS: atom_id res chain seq x y z
N MET A 1 13.21 -50.72 33.69
CA MET A 1 13.66 -50.49 32.30
C MET A 1 12.49 -50.09 31.38
N LYS A 2 11.39 -50.87 31.29
CA LYS A 2 10.25 -50.53 30.39
C LYS A 2 9.63 -49.13 30.68
N LYS A 3 9.44 -48.75 31.95
CA LYS A 3 8.89 -47.43 32.32
C LYS A 3 9.81 -46.27 31.94
N VAL A 4 11.12 -46.41 32.00
CA VAL A 4 12.09 -45.40 31.61
C VAL A 4 12.09 -45.19 30.09
N ILE A 5 11.99 -46.31 29.32
CA ILE A 5 11.90 -46.26 27.85
C ILE A 5 10.61 -45.53 27.42
N THR A 6 9.49 -45.85 28.08
CA THR A 6 8.20 -45.17 27.77
C THR A 6 8.26 -43.68 28.06
N THR A 7 8.87 -43.26 29.16
CA THR A 7 9.03 -41.84 29.48
C THR A 7 9.93 -41.11 28.50
N LEU A 8 11.00 -41.76 28.02
CA LEU A 8 11.93 -41.22 27.03
C LEU A 8 11.26 -41.06 25.68
N ILE A 9 10.40 -42.00 25.25
CA ILE A 9 9.67 -41.94 23.98
C ILE A 9 8.63 -40.77 24.03
N VAL A 10 7.94 -40.61 25.17
CA VAL A 10 6.98 -39.51 25.35
C VAL A 10 7.70 -38.16 25.34
N PHE A 11 8.86 -38.07 25.96
CA PHE A 11 9.67 -36.85 25.95
C PHE A 11 10.19 -36.49 24.55
N LEU A 12 10.61 -37.51 23.77
CA LEU A 12 11.07 -37.32 22.38
C LEU A 12 9.93 -36.89 21.44
N ALA A 13 8.69 -37.35 21.68
CA ALA A 13 7.50 -36.96 20.92
C ALA A 13 7.07 -35.51 21.18
N MET A 14 7.41 -34.93 22.31
CA MET A 14 7.10 -33.52 22.63
C MET A 14 8.04 -32.50 21.95
N CYS A 15 9.19 -32.94 21.43
CA CYS A 15 10.17 -32.05 20.77
C CYS A 15 9.85 -31.68 19.31
N GLN A 16 8.70 -32.11 18.75
CA GLN A 16 8.30 -31.81 17.38
C GLN A 16 7.52 -30.48 17.27
N LEU A 17 7.91 -29.43 18.04
CA LEU A 17 7.44 -28.07 17.74
C LEU A 17 8.22 -27.60 16.49
N SER A 18 7.76 -28.00 15.32
CA SER A 18 8.26 -27.46 14.06
C SER A 18 7.77 -26.03 13.93
N ALA A 19 8.66 -25.06 14.00
CA ALA A 19 8.43 -23.74 13.47
C ALA A 19 8.11 -23.92 11.97
N GLN A 20 6.85 -23.77 11.59
CA GLN A 20 6.43 -23.90 10.20
C GLN A 20 6.81 -22.62 9.47
N ASN A 21 7.91 -22.65 8.72
CA ASN A 21 8.27 -21.54 7.88
C ASN A 21 7.32 -21.48 6.67
N LEU A 22 6.90 -20.28 6.34
CA LEU A 22 6.10 -19.99 5.16
C LEU A 22 7.05 -19.59 4.03
N PHE A 23 7.01 -20.35 2.95
CA PHE A 23 7.83 -20.10 1.76
C PHE A 23 6.93 -19.74 0.59
N GLY A 24 7.36 -18.82 -0.25
CA GLY A 24 6.64 -18.46 -1.46
C GLY A 24 7.52 -17.75 -2.47
N ILE A 25 6.96 -17.57 -3.67
CA ILE A 25 7.58 -16.84 -4.76
C ILE A 25 6.60 -15.73 -5.17
N VAL A 26 7.09 -14.50 -5.25
CA VAL A 26 6.32 -13.36 -5.75
C VAL A 26 6.69 -13.11 -7.20
N THR A 27 5.68 -12.97 -8.05
CA THR A 27 5.84 -12.68 -9.48
C THR A 27 4.99 -11.48 -9.86
N ASP A 28 5.38 -10.80 -10.93
CA ASP A 28 4.57 -9.76 -11.57
C ASP A 28 3.41 -10.35 -12.40
N ASP A 29 2.69 -9.50 -13.12
CA ASP A 29 1.59 -9.88 -14.00
C ASP A 29 2.04 -10.66 -15.25
N GLU A 30 3.32 -10.56 -15.64
CA GLU A 30 3.92 -11.35 -16.73
C GLU A 30 4.47 -12.70 -16.22
N GLY A 31 4.49 -12.96 -14.91
CA GLY A 31 5.04 -14.16 -14.29
C GLY A 31 6.55 -14.09 -14.03
N LYS A 32 7.15 -12.91 -14.12
CA LYS A 32 8.56 -12.67 -13.86
C LYS A 32 8.81 -12.52 -12.35
N PRO A 33 9.88 -13.11 -11.80
CA PRO A 33 10.20 -12.98 -10.38
C PRO A 33 10.35 -11.52 -9.96
N MET A 34 9.72 -11.16 -8.83
CA MET A 34 9.76 -9.80 -8.28
C MET A 34 10.74 -9.72 -7.13
N GLU A 35 11.83 -8.99 -7.34
CA GLU A 35 12.85 -8.69 -6.33
C GLU A 35 12.42 -7.50 -5.45
N PHE A 36 12.83 -7.50 -4.18
CA PHE A 36 12.57 -6.45 -3.20
C PHE A 36 11.08 -6.17 -2.89
N ALA A 37 10.18 -7.11 -3.16
CA ALA A 37 8.82 -7.01 -2.65
C ALA A 37 8.83 -7.23 -1.14
N THR A 38 8.10 -6.39 -0.41
CA THR A 38 7.97 -6.49 1.05
C THR A 38 6.88 -7.49 1.39
N VAL A 39 7.23 -8.50 2.19
CA VAL A 39 6.31 -9.51 2.68
C VAL A 39 6.22 -9.39 4.19
N SER A 40 5.04 -9.17 4.74
CA SER A 40 4.80 -9.02 6.18
C SER A 40 3.72 -9.97 6.66
N LEU A 41 4.00 -10.66 7.76
CA LEU A 41 3.02 -11.43 8.52
C LEU A 41 2.32 -10.51 9.51
N ARG A 42 0.99 -10.46 9.48
CA ARG A 42 0.19 -9.58 10.31
C ARG A 42 -0.84 -10.33 11.12
N SER A 43 -1.18 -9.82 12.29
CA SER A 43 -2.22 -10.37 13.17
C SER A 43 -3.47 -9.48 13.17
N LEU A 44 -4.64 -10.11 13.39
CA LEU A 44 -5.91 -9.43 13.63
C LEU A 44 -6.12 -9.22 15.15
N PRO A 45 -6.88 -8.18 15.58
CA PRO A 45 -7.68 -7.25 14.74
C PRO A 45 -6.91 -5.98 14.31
N ASP A 46 -5.78 -5.68 14.92
CA ASP A 46 -5.07 -4.40 14.79
C ASP A 46 -4.12 -4.35 13.59
N SER A 47 -3.99 -5.44 12.82
CA SER A 47 -3.07 -5.57 11.70
C SER A 47 -1.60 -5.32 12.08
N ALA A 48 -1.24 -5.62 13.33
CA ALA A 48 0.13 -5.47 13.80
C ALA A 48 1.09 -6.37 13.02
N ILE A 49 2.28 -5.85 12.70
CA ILE A 49 3.32 -6.64 12.02
C ILE A 49 3.96 -7.56 13.05
N VAL A 50 3.86 -8.86 12.81
CA VAL A 50 4.47 -9.91 13.64
C VAL A 50 5.86 -10.23 13.17
N GLU A 51 6.06 -10.34 11.85
CA GLU A 51 7.31 -10.67 11.20
C GLU A 51 7.32 -10.07 9.80
N GLY A 52 8.50 -9.82 9.21
CA GLY A 52 8.62 -9.30 7.85
C GLY A 52 9.91 -9.72 7.18
N CYS A 53 9.86 -9.88 5.87
CA CYS A 53 11.02 -10.13 5.03
C CYS A 53 10.87 -9.44 3.67
N ILE A 54 11.92 -9.51 2.85
CA ILE A 54 11.97 -8.98 1.49
C ILE A 54 12.27 -10.14 0.55
N THR A 55 11.70 -10.12 -0.66
CA THR A 55 11.98 -11.12 -1.69
C THR A 55 13.39 -10.97 -2.26
N ASP A 56 14.00 -12.09 -2.61
CA ASP A 56 15.31 -12.15 -3.26
C ASP A 56 15.21 -11.92 -4.79
N ALA A 57 16.36 -12.02 -5.50
CA ALA A 57 16.46 -11.87 -6.97
C ALA A 57 15.64 -12.91 -7.75
N LYS A 58 15.20 -13.99 -7.11
CA LYS A 58 14.30 -15.01 -7.69
C LYS A 58 12.86 -14.84 -7.23
N GLY A 59 12.54 -13.74 -6.56
CA GLY A 59 11.22 -13.47 -6.00
C GLY A 59 10.87 -14.35 -4.80
N GLN A 60 11.83 -15.08 -4.22
CA GLN A 60 11.59 -16.02 -3.12
C GLN A 60 11.61 -15.30 -1.79
N PHE A 61 10.71 -15.71 -0.88
CA PHE A 61 10.70 -15.27 0.50
C PHE A 61 10.54 -16.42 1.48
N CYS A 62 11.01 -16.22 2.71
CA CYS A 62 10.85 -17.11 3.83
C CYS A 62 10.48 -16.32 5.06
N ILE A 63 9.35 -16.63 5.67
CA ILE A 63 8.87 -16.03 6.92
C ILE A 63 8.69 -17.11 7.97
N GLU A 64 9.20 -16.89 9.18
CA GLU A 64 8.94 -17.76 10.32
C GLU A 64 7.50 -17.53 10.82
N ARG A 65 6.72 -18.60 10.89
CA ARG A 65 5.39 -18.55 11.49
C ARG A 65 5.51 -18.52 13.01
N LYS A 66 5.64 -17.35 13.59
CA LYS A 66 5.45 -17.13 15.02
C LYS A 66 3.94 -17.09 15.29
N ASN A 67 3.46 -17.93 16.14
CA ASN A 67 2.09 -18.31 16.57
C ASN A 67 0.92 -17.29 16.48
N ALA A 68 1.10 -16.09 15.95
CA ALA A 68 0.14 -14.99 15.99
C ALA A 68 -0.17 -14.36 14.64
N GLY A 69 0.30 -14.92 13.52
CA GLY A 69 0.02 -14.34 12.21
C GLY A 69 -1.26 -14.91 11.59
N ASP A 70 -2.17 -14.04 11.18
CA ASP A 70 -3.44 -14.40 10.57
C ASP A 70 -3.44 -14.25 9.06
N PHE A 71 -2.69 -13.28 8.54
CA PHE A 71 -2.55 -13.06 7.10
C PHE A 71 -1.16 -12.54 6.70
N ILE A 72 -0.79 -12.83 5.47
CA ILE A 72 0.41 -12.32 4.83
C ILE A 72 0.00 -11.15 3.95
N GLN A 73 0.64 -10.02 4.11
CA GLN A 73 0.52 -8.87 3.24
C GLN A 73 1.78 -8.74 2.39
N ILE A 74 1.60 -8.63 1.09
CA ILE A 74 2.67 -8.44 0.11
C ILE A 74 2.46 -7.10 -0.56
N SER A 75 3.49 -6.26 -0.55
CA SER A 75 3.47 -4.93 -1.16
C SER A 75 4.74 -4.66 -1.95
N SER A 76 4.60 -3.97 -3.07
CA SER A 76 5.69 -3.45 -3.88
C SER A 76 5.26 -2.15 -4.54
N ILE A 77 6.23 -1.28 -4.84
CA ILE A 77 5.94 0.03 -5.46
C ILE A 77 5.36 -0.19 -6.86
N GLY A 78 4.22 0.43 -7.15
CA GLY A 78 3.52 0.31 -8.44
C GLY A 78 2.67 -0.95 -8.59
N TYR A 79 2.46 -1.72 -7.52
CA TYR A 79 1.62 -2.92 -7.51
C TYR A 79 0.56 -2.87 -6.42
N VAL A 80 -0.59 -3.48 -6.70
CA VAL A 80 -1.68 -3.60 -5.75
C VAL A 80 -1.27 -4.47 -4.56
N THR A 81 -1.43 -3.96 -3.35
CA THR A 81 -1.15 -4.71 -2.13
C THR A 81 -2.04 -5.95 -2.02
N THR A 82 -1.43 -7.12 -1.91
CA THR A 82 -2.13 -8.41 -1.83
C THR A 82 -2.13 -8.92 -0.39
N ASN A 83 -3.30 -9.32 0.11
CA ASN A 83 -3.48 -9.92 1.43
C ASN A 83 -3.95 -11.38 1.28
N LEU A 84 -3.24 -12.30 1.92
CA LEU A 84 -3.54 -13.74 1.87
C LEU A 84 -3.64 -14.30 3.28
N PRO A 85 -4.75 -14.97 3.65
CA PRO A 85 -4.86 -15.58 4.96
C PRO A 85 -3.86 -16.76 5.09
N VAL A 86 -3.19 -16.84 6.23
CA VAL A 86 -2.20 -17.90 6.50
C VAL A 86 -2.83 -19.29 6.46
N SER A 87 -4.13 -19.40 6.77
CA SER A 87 -4.86 -20.67 6.74
C SER A 87 -4.96 -21.30 5.33
N THR A 88 -4.94 -20.48 4.29
CA THR A 88 -4.99 -20.91 2.88
C THR A 88 -3.61 -20.95 2.23
N PHE A 89 -2.57 -20.56 2.97
CA PHE A 89 -1.21 -20.52 2.46
C PHE A 89 -0.58 -21.92 2.46
N ALA A 90 -0.42 -22.49 1.27
CA ALA A 90 0.30 -23.75 1.10
C ALA A 90 1.81 -23.50 1.17
N SER A 91 2.54 -24.46 1.73
CA SER A 91 4.01 -24.43 1.76
C SER A 91 4.56 -24.40 0.32
N SER A 92 5.06 -23.27 -0.14
CA SER A 92 5.50 -23.02 -1.52
C SER A 92 4.38 -22.61 -2.50
N GLN A 93 3.87 -21.40 -2.34
CA GLN A 93 2.88 -20.80 -3.24
C GLN A 93 3.53 -19.71 -4.09
N THR A 94 3.16 -19.66 -5.39
CA THR A 94 3.48 -18.54 -6.26
C THR A 94 2.36 -17.52 -6.16
N ILE A 95 2.71 -16.27 -5.84
CA ILE A 95 1.78 -15.17 -5.67
C ILE A 95 2.02 -14.17 -6.80
N LYS A 96 0.99 -13.95 -7.59
CA LYS A 96 1.01 -13.02 -8.70
C LYS A 96 0.51 -11.66 -8.23
N MET A 97 1.33 -10.62 -8.37
CA MET A 97 0.96 -9.24 -8.10
C MET A 97 0.40 -8.57 -9.35
N GLN A 98 -0.58 -7.70 -9.17
CA GLN A 98 -1.17 -6.90 -10.23
C GLN A 98 -0.57 -5.50 -10.20
N ILE A 99 -0.31 -4.93 -11.37
CA ILE A 99 0.11 -3.54 -11.49
C ILE A 99 -1.01 -2.64 -10.97
N GLU A 100 -0.67 -1.69 -10.12
CA GLU A 100 -1.59 -0.63 -9.71
C GLU A 100 -1.73 0.36 -10.87
N GLU A 101 -2.77 0.19 -11.69
CA GLU A 101 -3.18 1.20 -12.67
C GLU A 101 -3.76 2.38 -11.88
N SER A 102 -2.88 3.20 -11.30
CA SER A 102 -3.27 4.51 -10.83
C SER A 102 -3.64 5.32 -12.07
N LEU A 103 -4.93 5.35 -12.37
CA LEU A 103 -5.49 6.43 -13.18
C LEU A 103 -5.18 7.71 -12.39
N LEU A 104 -4.07 8.33 -12.74
CA LEU A 104 -3.85 9.73 -12.41
C LEU A 104 -5.02 10.44 -13.11
N ASP A 105 -6.11 10.65 -12.38
CA ASP A 105 -7.11 11.62 -12.79
C ASP A 105 -6.33 12.91 -13.03
N GLU A 106 -6.17 13.23 -14.32
CA GLU A 106 -5.62 14.51 -14.72
C GLU A 106 -6.50 15.56 -14.07
N ILE A 107 -6.04 16.12 -12.96
CA ILE A 107 -6.68 17.29 -12.36
C ILE A 107 -6.47 18.40 -13.39
N VAL A 108 -7.41 18.52 -14.33
CA VAL A 108 -7.51 19.66 -15.20
C VAL A 108 -7.85 20.85 -14.30
N VAL A 109 -6.82 21.49 -13.77
CA VAL A 109 -6.96 22.79 -13.11
C VAL A 109 -7.33 23.77 -14.20
N SER A 110 -8.63 23.85 -14.53
CA SER A 110 -9.17 24.89 -15.38
C SER A 110 -9.11 26.19 -14.58
N LYS A 111 -7.98 26.88 -14.70
CA LYS A 111 -7.83 28.25 -14.18
C LYS A 111 -8.79 29.15 -14.95
N THR A 112 -9.95 29.39 -14.39
CA THR A 112 -10.90 30.35 -14.94
C THR A 112 -10.38 31.74 -14.66
N LEU A 113 -10.04 32.48 -15.71
CA LEU A 113 -9.68 33.90 -15.60
C LEU A 113 -10.90 34.71 -15.14
N PRO A 114 -10.71 35.75 -14.32
CA PRO A 114 -11.81 36.62 -13.90
C PRO A 114 -12.49 37.27 -15.12
N LYS A 115 -13.81 37.15 -15.18
CA LYS A 115 -14.62 37.76 -16.26
C LYS A 115 -14.92 39.19 -15.91
N THR A 116 -14.38 40.12 -16.70
CA THR A 116 -14.67 41.53 -16.61
C THR A 116 -15.75 41.93 -17.62
N LYS A 117 -16.83 42.58 -17.19
CA LYS A 117 -17.86 43.11 -18.06
C LYS A 117 -17.97 44.62 -17.86
N LEU A 118 -18.05 45.36 -18.96
CA LEU A 118 -18.44 46.77 -18.92
C LEU A 118 -19.97 46.88 -18.78
N LEU A 119 -20.41 47.50 -17.70
CA LEU A 119 -21.82 47.75 -17.44
C LEU A 119 -22.03 49.27 -17.40
N GLY A 120 -22.34 49.86 -18.56
CA GLY A 120 -22.42 51.34 -18.69
C GLY A 120 -21.02 51.97 -18.51
N ASP A 121 -20.87 52.83 -17.51
CA ASP A 121 -19.63 53.53 -17.18
C ASP A 121 -18.83 52.83 -16.06
N ALA A 122 -19.24 51.65 -15.66
CA ALA A 122 -18.60 50.85 -14.61
C ALA A 122 -18.03 49.52 -15.11
N MET A 123 -16.81 49.19 -14.68
CA MET A 123 -16.16 47.90 -14.95
C MET A 123 -16.46 46.95 -13.78
N VAL A 124 -17.12 45.83 -14.04
CA VAL A 124 -17.46 44.81 -13.04
C VAL A 124 -16.65 43.58 -13.30
N THR A 125 -15.81 43.21 -12.34
CA THR A 125 -14.99 41.98 -12.39
C THR A 125 -15.54 40.94 -11.41
N THR A 126 -15.91 39.77 -11.91
CA THR A 126 -16.40 38.66 -11.08
C THR A 126 -15.22 37.84 -10.59
N VAL A 127 -15.03 37.79 -9.28
CA VAL A 127 -13.93 37.05 -8.59
C VAL A 127 -14.35 35.62 -8.25
N ALA A 128 -15.65 35.38 -8.01
CA ALA A 128 -16.16 34.07 -7.64
C ALA A 128 -15.89 33.00 -8.74
N GLY A 129 -15.35 31.87 -8.35
CA GLY A 129 -14.95 30.79 -9.29
C GLY A 129 -13.69 31.06 -10.11
N SER A 130 -12.98 32.19 -9.85
CA SER A 130 -11.73 32.53 -10.52
C SER A 130 -10.51 32.24 -9.66
N ILE A 131 -9.32 32.36 -10.28
CA ILE A 131 -8.02 32.20 -9.57
C ILE A 131 -7.85 33.23 -8.43
N LEU A 132 -8.67 34.29 -8.38
CA LEU A 132 -8.58 35.34 -7.38
C LEU A 132 -9.43 35.06 -6.13
N GLU A 133 -10.31 34.04 -6.16
CA GLU A 133 -11.18 33.67 -5.03
C GLU A 133 -10.39 33.28 -3.77
N HIS A 134 -9.21 32.69 -3.95
CA HIS A 134 -8.32 32.24 -2.87
C HIS A 134 -7.23 33.25 -2.51
N SER A 135 -7.33 34.50 -3.00
CA SER A 135 -6.41 35.56 -2.60
C SER A 135 -6.73 36.01 -1.17
N GLY A 136 -5.79 35.82 -0.25
CA GLY A 136 -6.00 36.04 1.18
C GLY A 136 -6.21 37.49 1.60
N ASN A 137 -6.10 38.48 0.69
CA ASN A 137 -6.27 39.88 0.98
C ASN A 137 -6.97 40.60 -0.18
N SER A 138 -7.90 41.51 0.13
CA SER A 138 -8.63 42.32 -0.86
C SER A 138 -7.73 43.23 -1.70
N LEU A 139 -6.58 43.67 -1.16
CA LEU A 139 -5.60 44.45 -1.91
C LEU A 139 -4.91 43.63 -3.00
N ASP A 140 -4.63 42.36 -2.73
CA ASP A 140 -4.04 41.44 -3.73
C ASP A 140 -5.00 41.13 -4.89
N VAL A 141 -6.32 41.12 -4.61
CA VAL A 141 -7.35 40.98 -5.62
C VAL A 141 -7.40 42.24 -6.51
N LEU A 142 -7.35 43.41 -5.91
CA LEU A 142 -7.38 44.68 -6.64
C LEU A 142 -6.15 44.86 -7.55
N ALA A 143 -4.96 44.46 -7.07
CA ALA A 143 -3.73 44.55 -7.86
C ALA A 143 -3.72 43.64 -9.09
N LYS A 144 -4.52 42.56 -9.09
CA LYS A 144 -4.59 41.57 -10.19
C LYS A 144 -5.77 41.75 -11.12
N VAL A 145 -6.64 42.73 -10.87
CA VAL A 145 -7.76 43.10 -11.77
C VAL A 145 -7.22 43.96 -12.91
N PRO A 146 -7.41 43.59 -14.18
CA PRO A 146 -6.92 44.37 -15.30
C PRO A 146 -7.70 45.74 -15.38
N GLY A 147 -6.91 46.82 -15.55
CA GLY A 147 -7.45 48.18 -15.69
C GLY A 147 -7.46 49.05 -14.43
N MET A 148 -6.85 48.60 -13.35
CA MET A 148 -6.57 49.40 -12.17
C MET A 148 -5.07 49.67 -12.08
N GLU A 149 -4.60 50.75 -12.69
CA GLU A 149 -3.27 51.36 -12.50
C GLU A 149 -3.38 52.58 -11.61
#